data_015fae404e121aebe69ad6ac301ff19b
#
_entry.id   015fae404e121aebe69ad6ac301ff19b
#
_cell.length_a   1.000
_cell.length_b   1.000
_cell.length_c   1.000
_cell.angle_alpha   90.00
_cell.angle_beta   90.00
_cell.angle_gamma   90.00
#
_symmetry.space_group_name_H-M   'P 1'
#
loop_
_entity.id
_entity.type
_entity.pdbx_description
1 polymer ?
#
loop_
_entity_poly.entity_id
_entity_poly.type
_entity_poly.pdbx_seq_one_letter_code
_entity_poly.pdbx_strand_id
1 'polypeptide(L)'
;AFAEVKTNTADSAVTEILKEMQNMANAEFSDEDIRRVKKTWAGQFSRSLEDPATIAQFAYAIERHKLPKDYYSTFLQRLENVSRDEIIAASKKYFHPENAYILVVTDRSMKAQLARLATDGQVTELDHYGKPVAEGAKISADVTPEKIINTYLQAIGGVEKLKNIKDMTVKSTMNMQGMTIENSYKYLISPEKPMFMLEVSLAGNVMQKMVFDGEKAIIAADGATQTIEGEKAAQMREQAYPILELEFDKLGIKPTLEGIEKINGRDAYKLKTTIGEASTYSFYDVENGLKVKSAGNSNGASQEVTFEDYRPTESGLVYPFLNKTNVQGMPIEIKVTQLDVNTGLKAEDFK
;
A
#
# COMPACT_ATOMS: atom_id res chain seq x y z
N ALA A 1 -0.56 24.26 -9.66
CA ALA A 1 -0.35 24.56 -8.23
C ALA A 1 -0.24 23.25 -7.47
N PHE A 2 0.49 23.25 -6.38
CA PHE A 2 0.69 22.09 -5.50
C PHE A 2 0.73 22.59 -4.05
N ALA A 3 0.13 21.81 -3.12
CA ALA A 3 0.18 22.10 -1.69
C ALA A 3 0.18 20.79 -0.89
N GLU A 4 0.96 20.76 0.18
CA GLU A 4 0.94 19.72 1.21
C GLU A 4 0.24 20.28 2.45
N VAL A 5 -0.85 19.64 2.85
CA VAL A 5 -1.69 20.12 3.94
C VAL A 5 -2.17 18.96 4.82
N LYS A 6 -2.70 19.26 6.01
CA LYS A 6 -3.36 18.26 6.84
C LYS A 6 -4.63 17.75 6.14
N THR A 7 -4.95 16.48 6.32
CA THR A 7 -6.12 15.81 5.71
C THR A 7 -7.41 16.62 5.87
N ASN A 8 -7.70 17.08 7.08
CA ASN A 8 -8.92 17.84 7.39
C ASN A 8 -8.97 19.27 6.87
N THR A 9 -7.94 19.75 6.16
CA THR A 9 -7.87 21.07 5.54
C THR A 9 -7.70 20.99 4.02
N ALA A 10 -7.84 19.80 3.45
CA ALA A 10 -7.62 19.59 2.01
C ALA A 10 -8.64 20.37 1.14
N ASP A 11 -9.90 20.40 1.54
CA ASP A 11 -10.95 21.16 0.85
C ASP A 11 -10.70 22.68 0.87
N SER A 12 -10.29 23.21 2.02
CA SER A 12 -9.94 24.62 2.18
C SER A 12 -8.73 25.00 1.34
N ALA A 13 -7.72 24.13 1.28
CA ALA A 13 -6.54 24.36 0.43
C ALA A 13 -6.88 24.36 -1.06
N VAL A 14 -7.71 23.43 -1.51
CA VAL A 14 -8.19 23.42 -2.91
C VAL A 14 -9.00 24.70 -3.21
N THR A 15 -9.88 25.10 -2.30
CA THR A 15 -10.69 26.33 -2.44
C THR A 15 -9.79 27.54 -2.61
N GLU A 16 -8.75 27.69 -1.79
CA GLU A 16 -7.85 28.85 -1.86
C GLU A 16 -7.00 28.81 -3.15
N ILE A 17 -6.52 27.63 -3.58
CA ILE A 17 -5.82 27.49 -4.86
C ILE A 17 -6.71 27.93 -6.04
N LEU A 18 -7.95 27.46 -6.08
CA LEU A 18 -8.90 27.86 -7.15
C LEU A 18 -9.18 29.35 -7.13
N LYS A 19 -9.34 29.95 -5.95
CA LYS A 19 -9.53 31.40 -5.78
C LYS A 19 -8.31 32.18 -6.29
N GLU A 20 -7.09 31.76 -5.95
CA GLU A 20 -5.89 32.43 -6.47
C GLU A 20 -5.74 32.24 -7.99
N MET A 21 -6.13 31.10 -8.54
CA MET A 21 -6.19 30.91 -10.00
C MET A 21 -7.21 31.85 -10.63
N GLN A 22 -8.37 32.06 -10.00
CA GLN A 22 -9.39 33.03 -10.47
C GLN A 22 -8.89 34.48 -10.39
N ASN A 23 -8.22 34.87 -9.30
CA ASN A 23 -7.59 36.18 -9.15
C ASN A 23 -6.57 36.40 -10.28
N MET A 24 -5.77 35.39 -10.62
CA MET A 24 -4.85 35.46 -11.75
C MET A 24 -5.58 35.60 -13.09
N ALA A 25 -6.63 34.84 -13.34
CA ALA A 25 -7.46 34.95 -14.57
C ALA A 25 -8.08 36.31 -14.72
N ASN A 26 -8.50 36.95 -13.62
CA ASN A 26 -9.07 38.28 -13.56
C ASN A 26 -8.01 39.40 -13.61
N ALA A 27 -6.74 39.08 -13.62
CA ALA A 27 -5.62 40.03 -13.51
C ALA A 27 -5.62 40.85 -12.20
N GLU A 28 -6.06 40.23 -11.10
CA GLU A 28 -6.12 40.83 -9.76
C GLU A 28 -4.76 40.72 -9.06
N PHE A 29 -3.75 41.39 -9.58
CA PHE A 29 -2.39 41.50 -9.03
C PHE A 29 -1.84 42.92 -9.25
N SER A 30 -0.99 43.34 -8.32
CA SER A 30 -0.40 44.68 -8.33
C SER A 30 0.91 44.74 -9.14
N ASP A 31 1.33 45.96 -9.50
CA ASP A 31 2.69 46.16 -10.07
C ASP A 31 3.79 45.82 -9.08
N GLU A 32 3.51 45.90 -7.79
CA GLU A 32 4.45 45.48 -6.75
C GLU A 32 4.63 43.95 -6.74
N ASP A 33 3.55 43.20 -6.94
CA ASP A 33 3.62 41.73 -7.06
C ASP A 33 4.44 41.33 -8.28
N ILE A 34 4.24 41.96 -9.41
CA ILE A 34 5.03 41.74 -10.62
C ILE A 34 6.52 42.01 -10.34
N ARG A 35 6.84 43.14 -9.72
CA ARG A 35 8.23 43.50 -9.39
C ARG A 35 8.86 42.47 -8.42
N ARG A 36 8.10 42.05 -7.42
CA ARG A 36 8.55 41.03 -6.45
C ARG A 36 8.85 39.71 -7.13
N VAL A 37 7.95 39.23 -7.98
CA VAL A 37 8.12 37.97 -8.73
C VAL A 37 9.33 38.05 -9.66
N LYS A 38 9.49 39.16 -10.44
CA LYS A 38 10.68 39.32 -11.30
C LYS A 38 11.99 39.26 -10.52
N LYS A 39 12.07 39.95 -9.37
CA LYS A 39 13.25 39.93 -8.52
C LYS A 39 13.54 38.52 -7.95
N THR A 40 12.49 37.83 -7.51
CA THR A 40 12.63 36.45 -7.00
C THR A 40 13.15 35.51 -8.09
N TRP A 41 12.60 35.57 -9.29
CA TRP A 41 13.03 34.73 -10.42
C TRP A 41 14.44 35.07 -10.89
N ALA A 42 14.79 36.35 -10.92
CA ALA A 42 16.15 36.77 -11.26
C ALA A 42 17.18 36.24 -10.27
N GLY A 43 16.86 36.32 -8.96
CA GLY A 43 17.74 35.77 -7.91
C GLY A 43 17.85 34.23 -7.95
N GLN A 44 16.75 33.54 -8.20
CA GLN A 44 16.76 32.08 -8.34
C GLN A 44 17.55 31.64 -9.58
N PHE A 45 17.34 32.29 -10.72
CA PHE A 45 18.09 32.00 -11.93
C PHE A 45 19.59 32.21 -11.75
N SER A 46 20.00 33.36 -11.18
CA SER A 46 21.40 33.65 -10.93
C SER A 46 22.06 32.60 -10.01
N ARG A 47 21.35 32.20 -8.95
CA ARG A 47 21.82 31.15 -8.03
C ARG A 47 21.93 29.78 -8.71
N SER A 48 20.99 29.45 -9.62
CA SER A 48 21.01 28.17 -10.32
C SER A 48 22.23 27.99 -11.23
N LEU A 49 22.86 29.09 -11.67
CA LEU A 49 24.08 29.06 -12.49
C LEU A 49 25.34 28.66 -11.71
N GLU A 50 25.27 28.60 -10.38
CA GLU A 50 26.37 28.13 -9.54
C GLU A 50 26.53 26.59 -9.63
N ASP A 51 25.49 25.86 -10.05
CA ASP A 51 25.51 24.43 -10.22
C ASP A 51 25.89 24.03 -11.66
N PRO A 52 27.04 23.35 -11.88
CA PRO A 52 27.45 22.89 -13.20
C PRO A 52 26.43 21.97 -13.89
N ALA A 53 25.64 21.18 -13.12
CA ALA A 53 24.59 20.33 -13.65
C ALA A 53 23.48 21.15 -14.32
N THR A 54 23.15 22.31 -13.79
CA THR A 54 22.17 23.25 -14.38
C THR A 54 22.66 23.75 -15.73
N ILE A 55 23.94 24.07 -15.87
CA ILE A 55 24.52 24.51 -17.16
C ILE A 55 24.41 23.40 -18.22
N ALA A 56 24.72 22.15 -17.84
CA ALA A 56 24.57 21.01 -18.73
C ALA A 56 23.09 20.80 -19.13
N GLN A 57 22.16 20.96 -18.20
CA GLN A 57 20.73 20.87 -18.48
C GLN A 57 20.25 21.98 -19.44
N PHE A 58 20.76 23.18 -19.32
CA PHE A 58 20.45 24.28 -20.24
C PHE A 58 20.93 23.97 -21.66
N ALA A 59 22.15 23.47 -21.80
CA ALA A 59 22.68 23.06 -23.10
C ALA A 59 21.81 21.94 -23.72
N TYR A 60 21.46 20.93 -22.91
CA TYR A 60 20.58 19.84 -23.34
C TYR A 60 19.19 20.35 -23.75
N ALA A 61 18.59 21.27 -22.98
CA ALA A 61 17.28 21.83 -23.26
C ALA A 61 17.26 22.65 -24.59
N ILE A 62 18.34 23.41 -24.86
CA ILE A 62 18.47 24.13 -26.13
C ILE A 62 18.41 23.15 -27.31
N GLU A 63 19.18 22.06 -27.28
CA GLU A 63 19.20 21.06 -28.34
C GLU A 63 17.88 20.29 -28.44
N ARG A 64 17.35 19.80 -27.32
CA ARG A 64 16.12 19.00 -27.28
C ARG A 64 14.89 19.74 -27.76
N HIS A 65 14.74 21.00 -27.31
CA HIS A 65 13.57 21.83 -27.61
C HIS A 65 13.82 22.83 -28.75
N LYS A 66 15.00 22.75 -29.38
CA LYS A 66 15.41 23.65 -30.47
C LYS A 66 15.21 25.13 -30.13
N LEU A 67 15.63 25.48 -28.91
CA LEU A 67 15.57 26.85 -28.43
C LEU A 67 16.67 27.70 -29.12
N PRO A 68 16.50 29.03 -29.18
CA PRO A 68 17.60 29.92 -29.60
C PRO A 68 18.84 29.68 -28.75
N LYS A 69 20.04 29.78 -29.34
CA LYS A 69 21.30 29.53 -28.60
C LYS A 69 21.51 30.50 -27.45
N ASP A 70 20.98 31.69 -27.53
CA ASP A 70 21.01 32.77 -26.53
C ASP A 70 19.84 32.72 -25.54
N TYR A 71 19.02 31.66 -25.57
CA TYR A 71 17.79 31.56 -24.77
C TYR A 71 18.02 31.80 -23.29
N TYR A 72 19.04 31.18 -22.70
CA TYR A 72 19.36 31.33 -21.28
C TYR A 72 20.24 32.56 -21.00
N SER A 73 21.12 32.95 -21.90
CA SER A 73 21.93 34.14 -21.71
C SER A 73 21.15 35.46 -21.77
N THR A 74 20.02 35.47 -22.49
CA THR A 74 19.10 36.61 -22.57
C THR A 74 17.93 36.53 -21.59
N PHE A 75 17.88 35.52 -20.74
CA PHE A 75 16.73 35.26 -19.85
C PHE A 75 16.41 36.44 -18.94
N LEU A 76 17.41 36.98 -18.23
CA LEU A 76 17.21 38.11 -17.31
C LEU A 76 16.72 39.38 -18.03
N GLN A 77 17.26 39.66 -19.21
CA GLN A 77 16.83 40.78 -20.00
C GLN A 77 15.37 40.63 -20.47
N ARG A 78 15.00 39.43 -20.95
CA ARG A 78 13.61 39.14 -21.32
C ARG A 78 12.67 39.21 -20.13
N LEU A 79 13.07 38.67 -18.99
CA LEU A 79 12.28 38.72 -17.74
C LEU A 79 12.01 40.20 -17.33
N GLU A 80 13.01 41.07 -17.40
CA GLU A 80 12.85 42.48 -17.06
C GLU A 80 11.89 43.19 -18.02
N ASN A 81 11.97 42.89 -19.30
CA ASN A 81 11.17 43.50 -20.36
C ASN A 81 9.72 43.05 -20.43
N VAL A 82 9.34 41.94 -19.74
CA VAL A 82 7.92 41.50 -19.71
C VAL A 82 7.05 42.61 -19.14
N SER A 83 6.08 43.05 -19.92
CA SER A 83 5.13 44.10 -19.53
C SER A 83 3.96 43.53 -18.69
N ARG A 84 3.26 44.41 -17.97
CA ARG A 84 2.01 44.07 -17.29
C ARG A 84 0.95 43.54 -18.28
N ASP A 85 0.82 44.18 -19.44
CA ASP A 85 -0.18 43.78 -20.43
C ASP A 85 0.08 42.38 -21.01
N GLU A 86 1.34 42.02 -21.20
CA GLU A 86 1.70 40.66 -21.60
C GLU A 86 1.35 39.63 -20.53
N ILE A 87 1.56 39.96 -19.24
CA ILE A 87 1.17 39.09 -18.11
C ILE A 87 -0.35 38.93 -18.08
N ILE A 88 -1.10 40.02 -18.23
CA ILE A 88 -2.57 40.00 -18.27
C ILE A 88 -3.07 39.14 -19.46
N ALA A 89 -2.49 39.33 -20.63
CA ALA A 89 -2.86 38.55 -21.81
C ALA A 89 -2.57 37.04 -21.61
N ALA A 90 -1.43 36.72 -21.05
CA ALA A 90 -1.05 35.33 -20.69
C ALA A 90 -1.99 34.77 -19.62
N SER A 91 -2.29 35.53 -18.57
CA SER A 91 -3.20 35.08 -17.49
C SER A 91 -4.57 34.72 -18.03
N LYS A 92 -5.18 35.61 -18.83
CA LYS A 92 -6.48 35.35 -19.46
C LYS A 92 -6.47 34.19 -20.44
N LYS A 93 -5.33 33.90 -21.07
CA LYS A 93 -5.20 32.83 -22.03
C LYS A 93 -4.99 31.46 -21.38
N TYR A 94 -4.34 31.37 -20.23
CA TYR A 94 -3.86 30.13 -19.69
C TYR A 94 -4.45 29.74 -18.32
N PHE A 95 -5.01 30.67 -17.56
CA PHE A 95 -5.66 30.36 -16.28
C PHE A 95 -7.15 30.13 -16.50
N HIS A 96 -7.56 28.87 -16.42
CA HIS A 96 -8.93 28.41 -16.60
C HIS A 96 -9.35 27.55 -15.42
N PRO A 97 -9.58 28.14 -14.22
CA PRO A 97 -9.93 27.40 -13.03
C PRO A 97 -11.20 26.54 -13.20
N GLU A 98 -12.11 26.97 -14.08
CA GLU A 98 -13.33 26.23 -14.42
C GLU A 98 -13.07 24.91 -15.16
N ASN A 99 -11.89 24.76 -15.75
CA ASN A 99 -11.45 23.56 -16.47
C ASN A 99 -10.28 22.86 -15.77
N ALA A 100 -10.03 23.16 -14.49
CA ALA A 100 -8.92 22.62 -13.75
C ALA A 100 -9.14 21.14 -13.39
N TYR A 101 -8.12 20.30 -13.60
CA TYR A 101 -8.06 18.98 -12.99
C TYR A 101 -7.55 19.12 -11.56
N ILE A 102 -8.33 18.60 -10.60
CA ILE A 102 -7.99 18.62 -9.18
C ILE A 102 -7.69 17.20 -8.75
N LEU A 103 -6.40 16.90 -8.49
CA LEU A 103 -5.97 15.63 -7.94
C LEU A 103 -5.63 15.79 -6.46
N VAL A 104 -6.31 15.03 -5.60
CA VAL A 104 -6.11 15.06 -4.15
C VAL A 104 -5.75 13.67 -3.65
N VAL A 105 -4.66 13.56 -2.89
CA VAL A 105 -4.30 12.35 -2.17
C VAL A 105 -4.63 12.58 -0.70
N THR A 106 -5.67 11.91 -0.21
CA THR A 106 -6.21 12.14 1.13
C THR A 106 -7.00 10.93 1.62
N ASP A 107 -7.53 10.97 2.85
CA ASP A 107 -8.43 9.97 3.38
C ASP A 107 -9.79 9.97 2.64
N ARG A 108 -10.37 8.79 2.45
CA ARG A 108 -11.66 8.61 1.75
C ARG A 108 -12.82 9.36 2.39
N SER A 109 -12.77 9.61 3.69
CA SER A 109 -13.77 10.39 4.42
C SER A 109 -13.94 11.82 3.88
N MET A 110 -12.91 12.36 3.20
CA MET A 110 -12.95 13.69 2.58
C MET A 110 -13.75 13.74 1.27
N LYS A 111 -14.14 12.60 0.68
CA LYS A 111 -14.81 12.52 -0.63
C LYS A 111 -16.03 13.44 -0.73
N ALA A 112 -16.91 13.41 0.27
CA ALA A 112 -18.13 14.22 0.28
C ALA A 112 -17.86 15.74 0.35
N GLN A 113 -16.78 16.14 1.02
CA GLN A 113 -16.37 17.54 1.12
C GLN A 113 -15.74 18.00 -0.19
N LEU A 114 -14.88 17.20 -0.77
CA LEU A 114 -14.22 17.48 -2.06
C LEU A 114 -15.21 17.50 -3.23
N ALA A 115 -16.25 16.67 -3.19
CA ALA A 115 -17.29 16.65 -4.22
C ALA A 115 -18.00 18.01 -4.39
N ARG A 116 -18.04 18.85 -3.34
CA ARG A 116 -18.61 20.20 -3.41
C ARG A 116 -17.78 21.16 -4.28
N LEU A 117 -16.54 20.83 -4.53
CA LEU A 117 -15.61 21.64 -5.34
C LEU A 117 -15.61 21.20 -6.81
N ALA A 118 -16.18 20.05 -7.13
CA ALA A 118 -16.32 19.59 -8.49
C ALA A 118 -17.54 20.22 -9.17
N THR A 119 -17.39 20.63 -10.44
CA THR A 119 -18.47 21.28 -11.22
C THR A 119 -19.69 20.38 -11.42
N ASP A 120 -19.50 19.06 -11.45
CA ASP A 120 -20.56 18.05 -11.58
C ASP A 120 -20.93 17.40 -10.22
N GLY A 121 -20.28 17.85 -9.13
CA GLY A 121 -20.50 17.30 -7.79
C GLY A 121 -19.95 15.87 -7.61
N GLN A 122 -19.10 15.38 -8.54
CA GLN A 122 -18.58 14.01 -8.49
C GLN A 122 -17.07 14.00 -8.25
N VAL A 123 -16.62 12.98 -7.52
CA VAL A 123 -15.20 12.69 -7.30
C VAL A 123 -14.93 11.26 -7.79
N THR A 124 -14.08 11.14 -8.80
CA THR A 124 -13.56 9.85 -9.24
C THR A 124 -12.45 9.39 -8.31
N GLU A 125 -12.65 8.27 -7.62
CA GLU A 125 -11.59 7.64 -6.85
C GLU A 125 -10.66 6.88 -7.79
N LEU A 126 -9.36 7.07 -7.57
CA LEU A 126 -8.32 6.38 -8.33
C LEU A 126 -7.49 5.50 -7.40
N ASP A 127 -7.04 4.35 -7.88
CA ASP A 127 -6.06 3.52 -7.20
C ASP A 127 -4.64 4.13 -7.32
N HIS A 128 -3.66 3.48 -6.71
CA HIS A 128 -2.26 3.93 -6.75
C HIS A 128 -1.60 3.84 -8.15
N TYR A 129 -2.29 3.23 -9.12
CA TYR A 129 -1.91 3.24 -10.54
C TYR A 129 -2.64 4.33 -11.33
N GLY A 130 -3.49 5.14 -10.69
CA GLY A 130 -4.30 6.15 -11.36
C GLY A 130 -5.49 5.57 -12.14
N LYS A 131 -5.90 4.34 -11.86
CA LYS A 131 -7.09 3.73 -12.49
C LYS A 131 -8.32 4.01 -11.63
N PRO A 132 -9.49 4.28 -12.24
CA PRO A 132 -10.72 4.43 -11.49
C PRO A 132 -11.01 3.20 -10.63
N VAL A 133 -11.21 3.44 -9.34
CA VAL A 133 -11.72 2.43 -8.42
C VAL A 133 -13.21 2.25 -8.76
N ALA A 134 -13.60 1.06 -9.19
CA ALA A 134 -15.01 0.76 -9.40
C ALA A 134 -15.76 1.03 -8.09
N GLU A 135 -16.89 1.74 -8.15
CA GLU A 135 -17.78 1.84 -6.98
C GLU A 135 -18.13 0.42 -6.56
N GLY A 136 -17.70 0.04 -5.35
CA GLY A 136 -18.00 -1.27 -4.80
C GLY A 136 -19.53 -1.46 -4.75
N ALA A 137 -19.99 -2.69 -4.98
CA ALA A 137 -21.39 -3.03 -4.80
C ALA A 137 -21.87 -2.48 -3.44
N LYS A 138 -23.09 -1.93 -3.38
CA LYS A 138 -23.64 -1.41 -2.12
C LYS A 138 -23.63 -2.53 -1.10
N ILE A 139 -22.89 -2.32 0.00
CA ILE A 139 -22.88 -3.28 1.09
C ILE A 139 -24.26 -3.28 1.73
N SER A 140 -24.89 -4.46 1.79
CA SER A 140 -26.16 -4.61 2.49
C SER A 140 -25.96 -4.30 3.98
N ALA A 141 -26.92 -3.64 4.61
CA ALA A 141 -26.83 -3.20 6.01
C ALA A 141 -26.67 -4.37 7.03
N ASP A 142 -26.93 -5.60 6.60
CA ASP A 142 -26.80 -6.82 7.40
C ASP A 142 -25.38 -7.45 7.31
N VAL A 143 -24.48 -6.90 6.51
CA VAL A 143 -23.10 -7.38 6.36
C VAL A 143 -22.22 -6.71 7.40
N THR A 144 -21.70 -7.51 8.33
CA THR A 144 -20.78 -7.06 9.37
C THR A 144 -19.42 -7.76 9.22
N PRO A 145 -18.34 -7.20 9.78
CA PRO A 145 -17.04 -7.85 9.78
C PRO A 145 -17.07 -9.28 10.34
N GLU A 146 -17.82 -9.49 11.43
CA GLU A 146 -17.97 -10.81 12.06
C GLU A 146 -18.65 -11.81 11.13
N LYS A 147 -19.67 -11.37 10.37
CA LYS A 147 -20.36 -12.22 9.40
C LYS A 147 -19.44 -12.62 8.26
N ILE A 148 -18.60 -11.70 7.77
CA ILE A 148 -17.61 -11.98 6.72
C ILE A 148 -16.58 -12.98 7.22
N ILE A 149 -16.00 -12.77 8.41
CA ILE A 149 -15.03 -13.70 9.03
C ILE A 149 -15.66 -15.08 9.24
N ASN A 150 -16.87 -15.14 9.79
CA ASN A 150 -17.56 -16.42 9.98
C ASN A 150 -17.81 -17.14 8.65
N THR A 151 -18.19 -16.42 7.58
CA THR A 151 -18.36 -16.99 6.24
C THR A 151 -17.03 -17.57 5.73
N TYR A 152 -15.93 -16.85 5.89
CA TYR A 152 -14.59 -17.34 5.55
C TYR A 152 -14.25 -18.63 6.34
N LEU A 153 -14.40 -18.60 7.66
CA LEU A 153 -14.10 -19.76 8.50
C LEU A 153 -14.96 -20.99 8.13
N GLN A 154 -16.22 -20.77 7.75
CA GLN A 154 -17.07 -21.85 7.23
C GLN A 154 -16.56 -22.36 5.87
N ALA A 155 -16.16 -21.47 4.97
CA ALA A 155 -15.66 -21.82 3.64
C ALA A 155 -14.37 -22.65 3.69
N ILE A 156 -13.50 -22.43 4.69
CA ILE A 156 -12.23 -23.15 4.84
C ILE A 156 -12.31 -24.42 5.71
N GLY A 157 -13.49 -24.83 6.16
CA GLY A 157 -13.68 -26.12 6.85
C GLY A 157 -14.60 -26.10 8.06
N GLY A 158 -15.02 -24.90 8.51
CA GLY A 158 -15.92 -24.70 9.66
C GLY A 158 -15.20 -24.61 11.00
N VAL A 159 -15.66 -23.70 11.84
CA VAL A 159 -15.01 -23.31 13.12
C VAL A 159 -14.68 -24.50 14.02
N GLU A 160 -15.59 -25.48 14.14
CA GLU A 160 -15.40 -26.65 15.00
C GLU A 160 -14.22 -27.53 14.55
N LYS A 161 -14.07 -27.74 13.24
CA LYS A 161 -12.94 -28.51 12.71
C LYS A 161 -11.64 -27.74 12.83
N LEU A 162 -11.67 -26.45 12.50
CA LEU A 162 -10.48 -25.61 12.54
C LEU A 162 -9.93 -25.45 13.96
N LYS A 163 -10.76 -25.38 14.99
CA LYS A 163 -10.34 -25.37 16.41
C LYS A 163 -9.69 -26.69 16.87
N ASN A 164 -9.92 -27.77 16.16
CA ASN A 164 -9.31 -29.07 16.44
C ASN A 164 -7.91 -29.22 15.82
N ILE A 165 -7.43 -28.26 15.04
CA ILE A 165 -6.07 -28.22 14.54
C ILE A 165 -5.13 -27.86 15.70
N LYS A 166 -4.21 -28.75 16.04
CA LYS A 166 -3.24 -28.57 17.13
C LYS A 166 -1.84 -28.24 16.61
N ASP A 167 -1.52 -28.77 15.46
CA ASP A 167 -0.27 -28.49 14.77
C ASP A 167 -0.47 -28.50 13.26
N MET A 168 0.38 -27.77 12.54
CA MET A 168 0.36 -27.72 11.09
C MET A 168 1.78 -27.57 10.55
N THR A 169 2.09 -28.28 9.48
CA THR A 169 3.30 -28.10 8.68
C THR A 169 2.91 -27.73 7.26
N VAL A 170 3.48 -26.65 6.73
CA VAL A 170 3.29 -26.23 5.35
C VAL A 170 4.64 -26.15 4.68
N LYS A 171 4.84 -26.88 3.57
CA LYS A 171 6.01 -26.72 2.72
C LYS A 171 5.60 -26.06 1.42
N SER A 172 6.43 -25.15 0.96
CA SER A 172 6.20 -24.43 -0.31
C SER A 172 7.51 -24.17 -1.04
N THR A 173 7.39 -23.94 -2.34
CA THR A 173 8.52 -23.57 -3.19
C THR A 173 8.21 -22.26 -3.90
N MET A 174 9.24 -21.46 -4.13
CA MET A 174 9.18 -20.30 -5.01
C MET A 174 10.42 -20.27 -5.91
N ASN A 175 10.26 -19.74 -7.11
CA ASN A 175 11.37 -19.53 -8.03
C ASN A 175 11.74 -18.04 -8.05
N MET A 176 13.00 -17.73 -7.77
CA MET A 176 13.53 -16.39 -7.83
C MET A 176 14.83 -16.41 -8.62
N GLN A 177 14.85 -15.70 -9.74
CA GLN A 177 16.03 -15.62 -10.64
C GLN A 177 16.60 -16.99 -11.08
N GLY A 178 15.70 -17.96 -11.32
CA GLY A 178 16.11 -19.32 -11.73
C GLY A 178 16.52 -20.25 -10.60
N MET A 179 16.55 -19.78 -9.35
CA MET A 179 16.80 -20.59 -8.17
C MET A 179 15.49 -20.98 -7.49
N THR A 180 15.37 -22.25 -7.11
CA THR A 180 14.23 -22.74 -6.33
C THR A 180 14.53 -22.59 -4.85
N ILE A 181 13.75 -21.78 -4.18
CA ILE A 181 13.77 -21.58 -2.73
C ILE A 181 12.67 -22.44 -2.12
N GLU A 182 13.01 -23.19 -1.09
CA GLU A 182 12.08 -24.03 -0.34
C GLU A 182 11.80 -23.37 1.00
N ASN A 183 10.50 -23.28 1.38
CA ASN A 183 10.08 -22.80 2.68
C ASN A 183 9.38 -23.93 3.44
N SER A 184 9.69 -24.07 4.70
CA SER A 184 9.02 -24.98 5.63
C SER A 184 8.51 -24.19 6.83
N TYR A 185 7.20 -24.17 7.00
CA TYR A 185 6.52 -23.56 8.14
C TYR A 185 6.02 -24.64 9.06
N LYS A 186 6.29 -24.51 10.35
CA LYS A 186 5.69 -25.36 11.39
C LYS A 186 4.96 -24.49 12.39
N TYR A 187 3.79 -24.95 12.81
CA TYR A 187 2.95 -24.29 13.80
C TYR A 187 2.57 -25.28 14.90
N LEU A 188 2.73 -24.88 16.15
CA LEU A 188 2.15 -25.52 17.31
C LEU A 188 1.10 -24.58 17.89
N ILE A 189 -0.18 -24.93 17.71
CA ILE A 189 -1.31 -24.08 18.06
C ILE A 189 -1.68 -24.36 19.52
N SER A 190 -1.30 -23.45 20.40
CA SER A 190 -1.58 -23.54 21.83
C SER A 190 -2.25 -22.25 22.30
N PRO A 191 -3.28 -22.35 23.16
CA PRO A 191 -3.93 -21.17 23.73
C PRO A 191 -2.99 -20.29 24.55
N GLU A 192 -2.04 -20.89 25.24
CA GLU A 192 -1.14 -20.21 26.16
C GLU A 192 0.19 -19.85 25.49
N LYS A 193 0.78 -20.80 24.78
CA LYS A 193 2.12 -20.69 24.21
C LYS A 193 2.17 -21.20 22.77
N PRO A 194 1.62 -20.45 21.81
CA PRO A 194 1.70 -20.81 20.40
C PRO A 194 3.15 -20.69 19.93
N MET A 195 3.59 -21.63 19.09
CA MET A 195 4.95 -21.63 18.54
C MET A 195 4.92 -21.65 17.02
N PHE A 196 5.92 -21.04 16.42
CA PHE A 196 6.06 -20.94 14.98
C PHE A 196 7.52 -21.13 14.58
N MET A 197 7.76 -21.85 13.49
CA MET A 197 9.08 -21.97 12.89
C MET A 197 8.98 -21.79 11.37
N LEU A 198 9.90 -21.02 10.82
CA LEU A 198 10.13 -20.88 9.38
C LEU A 198 11.58 -21.27 9.09
N GLU A 199 11.77 -22.21 8.18
CA GLU A 199 13.05 -22.50 7.56
C GLU A 199 12.99 -22.18 6.07
N VAL A 200 13.96 -21.42 5.59
CA VAL A 200 14.15 -21.04 4.19
C VAL A 200 15.41 -21.76 3.71
N SER A 201 15.29 -22.57 2.68
CA SER A 201 16.39 -23.41 2.16
C SER A 201 16.61 -23.14 0.67
N LEU A 202 17.87 -23.25 0.25
CA LEU A 202 18.30 -23.21 -1.14
C LEU A 202 19.16 -24.45 -1.41
N ALA A 203 18.78 -25.24 -2.40
CA ALA A 203 19.48 -26.49 -2.77
C ALA A 203 19.75 -27.40 -1.55
N GLY A 204 18.77 -27.52 -0.65
CA GLY A 204 18.85 -28.35 0.56
C GLY A 204 19.63 -27.75 1.73
N ASN A 205 20.22 -26.57 1.58
CA ASN A 205 20.92 -25.87 2.66
C ASN A 205 20.01 -24.82 3.30
N VAL A 206 19.88 -24.86 4.62
CA VAL A 206 19.11 -23.84 5.37
C VAL A 206 19.89 -22.53 5.35
N MET A 207 19.31 -21.51 4.71
CA MET A 207 19.86 -20.15 4.63
C MET A 207 19.35 -19.27 5.78
N GLN A 208 18.11 -19.48 6.19
CA GLN A 208 17.49 -18.75 7.28
C GLN A 208 16.58 -19.68 8.08
N LYS A 209 16.63 -19.54 9.39
CA LYS A 209 15.70 -20.17 10.32
C LYS A 209 15.17 -19.13 11.30
N MET A 210 13.86 -19.05 11.46
CA MET A 210 13.20 -18.25 12.47
C MET A 210 12.35 -19.15 13.35
N VAL A 211 12.52 -19.02 14.65
CA VAL A 211 11.73 -19.73 15.64
C VAL A 211 11.12 -18.73 16.62
N PHE A 212 9.81 -18.77 16.79
CA PHE A 212 9.11 -18.10 17.88
C PHE A 212 8.64 -19.16 18.87
N ASP A 213 9.10 -19.10 20.11
CA ASP A 213 8.84 -20.11 21.15
C ASP A 213 7.65 -19.76 22.06
N GLY A 214 6.85 -18.78 21.66
CA GLY A 214 5.71 -18.24 22.42
C GLY A 214 6.05 -17.05 23.31
N GLU A 215 7.33 -16.73 23.51
CA GLU A 215 7.81 -15.61 24.33
C GLU A 215 8.86 -14.77 23.60
N LYS A 216 9.79 -15.40 22.91
CA LYS A 216 10.87 -14.77 22.17
C LYS A 216 11.01 -15.37 20.78
N ALA A 217 11.63 -14.62 19.88
CA ALA A 217 11.99 -15.12 18.56
C ALA A 217 13.50 -15.20 18.41
N ILE A 218 13.96 -16.25 17.76
CA ILE A 218 15.36 -16.47 17.39
C ILE A 218 15.42 -16.52 15.87
N ILE A 219 16.25 -15.69 15.28
CA ILE A 219 16.49 -15.65 13.84
C ILE A 219 17.95 -15.98 13.60
N ALA A 220 18.20 -17.07 12.88
CA ALA A 220 19.52 -17.47 12.41
C ALA A 220 19.58 -17.30 10.89
N ALA A 221 20.53 -16.50 10.40
CA ALA A 221 20.78 -16.26 8.98
C ALA A 221 22.25 -15.92 8.78
N ASP A 222 22.86 -16.38 7.68
CA ASP A 222 24.24 -16.07 7.27
C ASP A 222 25.28 -16.33 8.38
N GLY A 223 25.07 -17.38 9.21
CA GLY A 223 25.97 -17.71 10.32
C GLY A 223 25.82 -16.81 11.55
N ALA A 224 24.95 -15.83 11.54
CA ALA A 224 24.62 -14.97 12.67
C ALA A 224 23.30 -15.40 13.32
N THR A 225 23.19 -15.20 14.63
CA THR A 225 21.95 -15.45 15.37
C THR A 225 21.54 -14.19 16.12
N GLN A 226 20.27 -13.80 15.96
CA GLN A 226 19.66 -12.68 16.67
C GLN A 226 18.50 -13.18 17.52
N THR A 227 18.42 -12.73 18.77
CA THR A 227 17.27 -12.96 19.64
C THR A 227 16.45 -11.68 19.75
N ILE A 228 15.13 -11.82 19.59
CA ILE A 228 14.14 -10.76 19.75
C ILE A 228 13.30 -11.09 20.97
N GLU A 229 13.22 -10.17 21.91
CA GLU A 229 12.50 -10.33 23.17
C GLU A 229 11.57 -9.13 23.44
N GLY A 230 10.72 -9.25 24.48
CA GLY A 230 9.83 -8.20 24.93
C GLY A 230 8.73 -7.86 23.93
N GLU A 231 8.40 -6.57 23.80
CA GLU A 231 7.29 -6.09 22.99
C GLU A 231 7.40 -6.47 21.51
N LYS A 232 8.62 -6.45 20.96
CA LYS A 232 8.87 -6.84 19.58
C LYS A 232 8.58 -8.33 19.33
N ALA A 233 8.92 -9.19 20.28
CA ALA A 233 8.60 -10.61 20.19
C ALA A 233 7.08 -10.84 20.36
N ALA A 234 6.42 -10.08 21.24
CA ALA A 234 4.98 -10.16 21.42
C ALA A 234 4.21 -9.86 20.12
N GLN A 235 4.69 -8.91 19.29
CA GLN A 235 4.12 -8.61 17.98
C GLN A 235 4.25 -9.77 16.98
N MET A 236 5.18 -10.70 17.20
CA MET A 236 5.34 -11.90 16.34
C MET A 236 4.36 -13.02 16.70
N ARG A 237 3.67 -12.92 17.83
CA ARG A 237 2.74 -13.96 18.32
C ARG A 237 1.64 -14.29 17.30
N GLU A 238 1.18 -13.30 16.54
CA GLU A 238 0.13 -13.46 15.52
C GLU A 238 0.57 -14.39 14.39
N GLN A 239 1.87 -14.37 14.05
CA GLN A 239 2.44 -15.25 13.02
C GLN A 239 2.42 -16.73 13.43
N ALA A 240 2.26 -17.01 14.73
CA ALA A 240 2.14 -18.37 15.22
C ALA A 240 0.74 -18.99 15.04
N TYR A 241 -0.21 -18.21 14.51
CA TYR A 241 -1.55 -18.68 14.18
C TYR A 241 -1.75 -18.77 12.67
N PRO A 242 -1.78 -19.98 12.08
CA PRO A 242 -1.94 -20.13 10.63
C PRO A 242 -3.31 -19.68 10.12
N ILE A 243 -4.32 -19.63 10.99
CA ILE A 243 -5.67 -19.10 10.72
C ILE A 243 -5.95 -18.06 11.82
N LEU A 244 -5.38 -16.86 11.63
CA LEU A 244 -5.42 -15.79 12.63
C LEU A 244 -6.86 -15.35 12.99
N GLU A 245 -7.77 -15.47 12.03
CA GLU A 245 -9.19 -15.09 12.20
C GLU A 245 -9.90 -15.88 13.30
N LEU A 246 -9.45 -17.09 13.64
CA LEU A 246 -9.96 -17.87 14.77
C LEU A 246 -9.65 -17.26 16.13
N GLU A 247 -8.60 -16.45 16.19
CA GLU A 247 -8.06 -15.89 17.43
C GLU A 247 -8.37 -14.40 17.61
N PHE A 248 -9.10 -13.78 16.67
CA PHE A 248 -9.39 -12.34 16.70
C PHE A 248 -10.00 -11.89 18.03
N ASP A 249 -11.03 -12.57 18.51
CA ASP A 249 -11.67 -12.22 19.77
C ASP A 249 -10.70 -12.32 20.95
N LYS A 250 -9.92 -13.38 21.01
CA LYS A 250 -8.96 -13.64 22.05
C LYS A 250 -7.78 -12.67 22.05
N LEU A 251 -7.34 -12.26 20.86
CA LEU A 251 -6.27 -11.29 20.69
C LEU A 251 -6.78 -9.83 20.74
N GLY A 252 -8.09 -9.63 20.90
CA GLY A 252 -8.71 -8.30 20.92
C GLY A 252 -8.65 -7.59 19.56
N ILE A 253 -8.47 -8.33 18.47
CA ILE A 253 -8.42 -7.78 17.12
C ILE A 253 -9.85 -7.52 16.64
N LYS A 254 -10.15 -6.26 16.30
CA LYS A 254 -11.47 -5.84 15.81
C LYS A 254 -11.35 -5.40 14.36
N PRO A 255 -11.76 -6.23 13.39
CA PRO A 255 -11.77 -5.84 12.00
C PRO A 255 -12.84 -4.76 11.74
N THR A 256 -12.55 -3.85 10.82
CA THR A 256 -13.50 -2.86 10.29
C THR A 256 -13.75 -3.10 8.82
N LEU A 257 -15.02 -2.96 8.40
CA LEU A 257 -15.41 -3.11 7.00
C LEU A 257 -15.20 -1.78 6.27
N GLU A 258 -14.22 -1.76 5.35
CA GLU A 258 -13.83 -0.56 4.61
C GLU A 258 -14.57 -0.42 3.26
N GLY A 259 -15.15 -1.52 2.74
CA GLY A 259 -15.84 -1.47 1.47
C GLY A 259 -15.84 -2.81 0.72
N ILE A 260 -16.14 -2.73 -0.56
CA ILE A 260 -15.99 -3.83 -1.54
C ILE A 260 -15.02 -3.35 -2.62
N GLU A 261 -14.06 -4.19 -2.99
CA GLU A 261 -13.14 -3.94 -4.09
C GLU A 261 -13.12 -5.13 -5.05
N LYS A 262 -12.83 -4.87 -6.33
CA LYS A 262 -12.67 -5.95 -7.32
C LYS A 262 -11.25 -6.52 -7.25
N ILE A 263 -11.17 -7.80 -6.91
CA ILE A 263 -9.92 -8.57 -6.95
C ILE A 263 -10.04 -9.60 -8.06
N ASN A 264 -9.16 -9.51 -9.05
CA ASN A 264 -9.19 -10.39 -10.25
C ASN A 264 -10.59 -10.44 -10.93
N GLY A 265 -11.31 -9.30 -10.96
CA GLY A 265 -12.62 -9.16 -11.60
C GLY A 265 -13.81 -9.57 -10.72
N ARG A 266 -13.61 -10.11 -9.52
CA ARG A 266 -14.65 -10.53 -8.57
C ARG A 266 -14.75 -9.56 -7.41
N ASP A 267 -15.95 -9.34 -6.89
CA ASP A 267 -16.16 -8.48 -5.74
C ASP A 267 -15.66 -9.14 -4.46
N ALA A 268 -14.91 -8.41 -3.66
CA ALA A 268 -14.38 -8.87 -2.39
C ALA A 268 -14.61 -7.82 -1.28
N TYR A 269 -15.10 -8.26 -0.13
CA TYR A 269 -15.18 -7.42 1.08
C TYR A 269 -13.77 -7.07 1.56
N LYS A 270 -13.50 -5.80 1.78
CA LYS A 270 -12.24 -5.30 2.33
C LYS A 270 -12.39 -5.08 3.82
N LEU A 271 -11.70 -5.88 4.61
CA LEU A 271 -11.60 -5.69 6.06
C LEU A 271 -10.21 -5.11 6.41
N LYS A 272 -10.21 -4.13 7.29
CA LYS A 272 -9.00 -3.59 7.91
C LYS A 272 -8.87 -4.15 9.32
N THR A 273 -7.68 -4.65 9.66
CA THR A 273 -7.27 -4.98 11.03
C THR A 273 -6.09 -4.10 11.42
N THR A 274 -6.04 -3.69 12.68
CA THR A 274 -4.93 -2.90 13.22
C THR A 274 -4.38 -3.60 14.45
N ILE A 275 -3.07 -3.78 14.50
CA ILE A 275 -2.34 -4.47 15.56
C ILE A 275 -1.12 -3.61 15.89
N GLY A 276 -1.11 -3.00 17.06
CA GLY A 276 -0.15 -1.94 17.37
C GLY A 276 -0.29 -0.78 16.38
N GLU A 277 0.81 -0.42 15.71
CA GLU A 277 0.83 0.62 14.68
C GLU A 277 0.61 0.08 13.25
N ALA A 278 0.65 -1.24 13.08
CA ALA A 278 0.51 -1.88 11.78
C ALA A 278 -0.96 -2.07 11.39
N SER A 279 -1.30 -1.75 10.15
CA SER A 279 -2.62 -2.02 9.57
C SER A 279 -2.49 -3.00 8.41
N THR A 280 -3.36 -4.00 8.40
CA THR A 280 -3.47 -5.00 7.34
C THR A 280 -4.87 -4.99 6.77
N TYR A 281 -4.98 -5.07 5.45
CA TYR A 281 -6.24 -5.23 4.73
C TYR A 281 -6.35 -6.67 4.25
N SER A 282 -7.47 -7.33 4.57
CA SER A 282 -7.80 -8.66 4.06
C SER A 282 -9.05 -8.58 3.19
N PHE A 283 -9.02 -9.29 2.06
CA PHE A 283 -10.08 -9.26 1.06
C PHE A 283 -10.73 -10.62 0.96
N TYR A 284 -12.06 -10.67 1.15
CA TYR A 284 -12.85 -11.90 1.19
C TYR A 284 -13.87 -11.87 0.05
N ASP A 285 -13.79 -12.84 -0.83
CA ASP A 285 -14.69 -12.98 -1.99
C ASP A 285 -16.17 -13.02 -1.56
N VAL A 286 -16.99 -12.19 -2.18
CA VAL A 286 -18.40 -12.02 -1.81
C VAL A 286 -19.22 -13.28 -2.06
N GLU A 287 -18.89 -14.07 -3.09
CA GLU A 287 -19.66 -15.23 -3.50
C GLU A 287 -19.32 -16.49 -2.69
N ASN A 288 -18.01 -16.75 -2.48
CA ASN A 288 -17.57 -18.00 -1.86
C ASN A 288 -16.96 -17.83 -0.47
N GLY A 289 -16.78 -16.58 0.00
CA GLY A 289 -16.26 -16.26 1.31
C GLY A 289 -14.76 -16.49 1.49
N LEU A 290 -14.01 -16.95 0.48
CA LEU A 290 -12.60 -17.23 0.60
C LEU A 290 -11.78 -15.94 0.66
N LYS A 291 -10.68 -15.95 1.42
CA LYS A 291 -9.70 -14.86 1.43
C LYS A 291 -8.94 -14.88 0.11
N VAL A 292 -9.02 -13.81 -0.68
CA VAL A 292 -8.40 -13.74 -2.01
C VAL A 292 -7.18 -12.84 -2.06
N LYS A 293 -7.02 -11.93 -1.08
CA LYS A 293 -5.87 -11.04 -1.00
C LYS A 293 -5.63 -10.59 0.44
N SER A 294 -4.38 -10.32 0.76
CA SER A 294 -3.96 -9.57 1.94
C SER A 294 -2.99 -8.48 1.50
N ALA A 295 -3.11 -7.29 2.10
CA ALA A 295 -2.21 -6.16 1.85
C ALA A 295 -1.91 -5.44 3.16
N GLY A 296 -0.65 -5.11 3.39
CA GLY A 296 -0.22 -4.40 4.59
C GLY A 296 1.12 -3.72 4.40
N ASN A 297 1.49 -2.88 5.36
CA ASN A 297 2.81 -2.28 5.40
C ASN A 297 3.66 -3.00 6.44
N SER A 298 4.79 -3.54 6.02
CA SER A 298 5.79 -4.11 6.92
C SER A 298 7.12 -3.40 6.69
N ASN A 299 7.70 -2.84 7.75
CA ASN A 299 8.98 -2.12 7.71
C ASN A 299 9.04 -1.01 6.63
N GLY A 300 7.93 -0.29 6.43
CA GLY A 300 7.86 0.79 5.43
C GLY A 300 7.68 0.34 3.98
N ALA A 301 7.61 -0.97 3.73
CA ALA A 301 7.31 -1.54 2.41
C ALA A 301 5.88 -2.07 2.37
N SER A 302 5.15 -1.75 1.30
CA SER A 302 3.84 -2.35 1.04
C SER A 302 4.04 -3.79 0.57
N GLN A 303 3.41 -4.73 1.27
CA GLN A 303 3.38 -6.14 0.88
C GLN A 303 1.96 -6.53 0.51
N GLU A 304 1.81 -7.14 -0.64
CA GLU A 304 0.54 -7.71 -1.09
C GLU A 304 0.73 -9.19 -1.41
N VAL A 305 -0.23 -10.01 -0.97
CA VAL A 305 -0.29 -11.43 -1.28
C VAL A 305 -1.68 -11.76 -1.79
N THR A 306 -1.79 -12.39 -2.95
CA THR A 306 -3.05 -12.99 -3.43
C THR A 306 -3.04 -14.49 -3.18
N PHE A 307 -4.21 -15.03 -2.87
CA PHE A 307 -4.44 -16.43 -2.53
C PHE A 307 -5.30 -17.09 -3.60
N GLU A 308 -4.78 -18.14 -4.21
CA GLU A 308 -5.43 -18.83 -5.33
C GLU A 308 -5.34 -20.36 -5.12
N ASP A 309 -6.03 -21.12 -5.96
CA ASP A 309 -5.98 -22.58 -5.98
C ASP A 309 -6.32 -23.22 -4.61
N TYR A 310 -7.46 -22.84 -4.06
CA TYR A 310 -7.97 -23.41 -2.82
C TYR A 310 -8.36 -24.88 -3.00
N ARG A 311 -7.76 -25.77 -2.20
CA ARG A 311 -7.99 -27.23 -2.27
C ARG A 311 -8.39 -27.76 -0.90
N PRO A 312 -9.31 -28.72 -0.83
CA PRO A 312 -9.60 -29.45 0.40
C PRO A 312 -8.41 -30.39 0.74
N THR A 313 -8.09 -30.51 2.01
CA THR A 313 -7.12 -31.45 2.56
C THR A 313 -7.82 -32.63 3.21
N GLU A 314 -7.07 -33.67 3.55
CA GLU A 314 -7.60 -34.86 4.25
C GLU A 314 -8.19 -34.50 5.63
N SER A 315 -7.66 -33.48 6.30
CA SER A 315 -8.19 -32.96 7.57
C SER A 315 -9.51 -32.18 7.43
N GLY A 316 -9.93 -31.89 6.19
CA GLY A 316 -11.10 -31.08 5.87
C GLY A 316 -10.84 -29.59 5.93
N LEU A 317 -9.61 -29.15 6.12
CA LEU A 317 -9.19 -27.77 5.91
C LEU A 317 -9.14 -27.48 4.41
N VAL A 318 -9.70 -26.37 3.96
CA VAL A 318 -9.53 -25.85 2.60
C VAL A 318 -8.45 -24.77 2.63
N TYR A 319 -7.37 -24.97 1.88
CA TYR A 319 -6.16 -24.13 1.96
C TYR A 319 -5.70 -23.65 0.57
N PRO A 320 -5.17 -22.42 0.43
CA PRO A 320 -4.65 -21.93 -0.84
C PRO A 320 -3.30 -22.60 -1.17
N PHE A 321 -3.22 -23.23 -2.34
CA PHE A 321 -2.00 -23.90 -2.80
C PHE A 321 -1.15 -23.03 -3.72
N LEU A 322 -1.64 -21.86 -4.13
CA LEU A 322 -0.88 -20.86 -4.88
C LEU A 322 -1.04 -19.48 -4.23
N ASN A 323 0.08 -18.92 -3.80
CA ASN A 323 0.14 -17.55 -3.31
C ASN A 323 1.00 -16.72 -4.28
N LYS A 324 0.58 -15.50 -4.61
CA LYS A 324 1.33 -14.60 -5.49
C LYS A 324 1.63 -13.31 -4.73
N THR A 325 2.84 -12.86 -4.84
CA THR A 325 3.31 -11.60 -4.25
C THR A 325 4.25 -10.88 -5.21
N ASN A 326 4.67 -9.68 -4.84
CA ASN A 326 5.67 -8.92 -5.57
C ASN A 326 6.81 -8.55 -4.63
N VAL A 327 8.02 -8.90 -5.00
CA VAL A 327 9.22 -8.56 -4.25
C VAL A 327 10.10 -7.66 -5.11
N GLN A 328 10.28 -6.41 -4.72
CA GLN A 328 11.08 -5.41 -5.46
C GLN A 328 10.68 -5.27 -6.94
N GLY A 329 9.36 -5.30 -7.22
CA GLY A 329 8.85 -5.20 -8.59
C GLY A 329 8.81 -6.52 -9.37
N MET A 330 9.35 -7.61 -8.83
CA MET A 330 9.32 -8.94 -9.46
C MET A 330 8.12 -9.76 -8.94
N PRO A 331 7.27 -10.28 -9.82
CA PRO A 331 6.19 -11.17 -9.43
C PRO A 331 6.76 -12.53 -8.98
N ILE A 332 6.34 -12.99 -7.80
CA ILE A 332 6.75 -14.26 -7.21
C ILE A 332 5.52 -15.13 -7.00
N GLU A 333 5.58 -16.38 -7.47
CA GLU A 333 4.61 -17.42 -7.16
C GLU A 333 5.19 -18.35 -6.09
N ILE A 334 4.42 -18.53 -5.01
CA ILE A 334 4.73 -19.45 -3.92
C ILE A 334 3.75 -20.61 -4.02
N LYS A 335 4.25 -21.80 -4.33
CA LYS A 335 3.44 -23.02 -4.52
C LYS A 335 3.56 -23.91 -3.30
N VAL A 336 2.44 -24.20 -2.65
CA VAL A 336 2.39 -25.17 -1.55
C VAL A 336 2.55 -26.57 -2.14
N THR A 337 3.54 -27.29 -1.66
CA THR A 337 3.89 -28.64 -2.09
C THR A 337 3.44 -29.72 -1.12
N GLN A 338 3.32 -29.36 0.17
CA GLN A 338 2.87 -30.25 1.24
C GLN A 338 2.16 -29.48 2.32
N LEU A 339 1.07 -30.02 2.85
CA LEU A 339 0.36 -29.52 4.00
C LEU A 339 -0.09 -30.70 4.87
N ASP A 340 0.43 -30.74 6.08
CA ASP A 340 0.10 -31.76 7.07
C ASP A 340 -0.51 -31.09 8.30
N VAL A 341 -1.53 -31.73 8.85
CA VAL A 341 -2.30 -31.22 10.00
C VAL A 341 -2.39 -32.32 11.07
N ASN A 342 -2.18 -31.94 12.34
CA ASN A 342 -2.26 -32.83 13.49
C ASN A 342 -1.32 -34.04 13.40
N THR A 343 -0.06 -33.78 13.07
CA THR A 343 1.01 -34.80 13.00
C THR A 343 1.65 -35.10 14.36
N GLY A 344 1.27 -34.35 15.38
CA GLY A 344 1.76 -34.52 16.74
C GLY A 344 3.07 -33.80 17.02
N LEU A 345 3.27 -32.62 16.38
CA LEU A 345 4.42 -31.74 16.68
C LEU A 345 4.44 -31.37 18.16
N LYS A 346 5.65 -31.32 18.72
CA LYS A 346 5.92 -30.96 20.11
C LYS A 346 6.85 -29.74 20.18
N ALA A 347 6.92 -29.09 21.33
CA ALA A 347 7.81 -27.97 21.56
C ALA A 347 9.29 -28.23 21.22
N GLU A 348 9.73 -29.51 21.33
CA GLU A 348 11.09 -29.90 20.97
C GLU A 348 11.39 -29.85 19.47
N ASP A 349 10.36 -29.84 18.60
CA ASP A 349 10.48 -29.73 17.15
C ASP A 349 10.70 -28.28 16.68
N PHE A 350 10.71 -27.34 17.64
CA PHE A 350 10.91 -25.90 17.42
C PHE A 350 12.25 -25.39 17.98
N LYS A 351 13.25 -26.24 18.06
CA LYS A 351 14.60 -25.88 18.55
C LYS A 351 15.57 -25.62 17.41
#